data_14c0def762920eca35eab9791f39933b
#
_entry.id   14c0def762920eca35eab9791f39933b
#
_cell.length_a   1.000
_cell.length_b   1.000
_cell.length_c   1.000
_cell.angle_alpha   90.00
_cell.angle_beta   90.00
_cell.angle_gamma   90.00
#
_symmetry.space_group_name_H-M   'P 1'
#
loop_
_entity.id
_entity.type
_entity.pdbx_description
1 polymer ?
#
loop_
_entity_poly.entity_id
_entity_poly.type
_entity_poly.pdbx_seq_one_letter_code
_entity_poly.pdbx_strand_id
1 'polypeptide(L)'
;MIQVANAPCSWGVIENVEGERGGYARVLDEMQEAGYAGTELGDWGFMPTDPRALRRELERRKLKLLASWVTVHLHDPARLPANEADVLRTARQLAEVGGPDNLVVLGNDPYTDPLRTLAAGRILPDHGMSEAQWRTVTDGANRLARTVKRETGLRTVFHHHIGTWVETPEETARFLAMTDPEVLGLCFDTGHYSFGGGNPVEGVRRHADRIWHVHFKDHDPKVAARSRRDGWNAVKSIEQGVFCELGNGDVDF
;
A
#
# COMPACT_ATOMS: atom_id res chain seq x y z
N MET A 1 -20.36 -6.05 -9.48
CA MET A 1 -19.30 -6.70 -10.28
C MET A 1 -17.97 -6.15 -9.78
N ILE A 2 -17.02 -7.02 -9.43
CA ILE A 2 -15.67 -6.61 -9.00
C ILE A 2 -14.95 -6.01 -10.20
N GLN A 3 -14.32 -4.84 -10.03
CA GLN A 3 -13.46 -4.22 -11.03
C GLN A 3 -12.00 -4.50 -10.66
N VAL A 4 -11.24 -5.01 -11.62
CA VAL A 4 -9.81 -5.29 -11.44
C VAL A 4 -9.01 -4.15 -12.05
N ALA A 5 -8.08 -3.62 -11.28
CA ALA A 5 -7.18 -2.55 -11.68
C ALA A 5 -5.72 -2.94 -11.39
N ASN A 6 -4.78 -2.14 -11.83
CA ASN A 6 -3.38 -2.36 -11.51
C ASN A 6 -2.70 -1.04 -11.09
N ALA A 7 -1.52 -1.13 -10.56
CA ALA A 7 -0.71 0.02 -10.18
C ALA A 7 0.60 0.04 -10.99
N PRO A 8 1.17 1.23 -11.26
CA PRO A 8 2.43 1.35 -11.98
C PRO A 8 3.60 0.56 -11.39
N CYS A 9 3.53 0.19 -10.10
CA CYS A 9 4.54 -0.64 -9.46
C CYS A 9 4.74 -2.01 -10.12
N SER A 10 3.71 -2.57 -10.79
CA SER A 10 3.82 -3.79 -11.58
C SER A 10 4.73 -3.63 -12.83
N TRP A 11 5.03 -2.39 -13.21
CA TRP A 11 5.97 -2.02 -14.27
C TRP A 11 7.30 -1.48 -13.72
N GLY A 12 7.63 -1.78 -12.45
CA GLY A 12 8.86 -1.33 -11.82
C GLY A 12 8.87 0.15 -11.40
N VAL A 13 7.72 0.83 -11.43
CA VAL A 13 7.59 2.20 -10.91
C VAL A 13 7.40 2.13 -9.40
N ILE A 14 8.50 2.14 -8.68
CA ILE A 14 8.55 2.02 -7.22
C ILE A 14 9.27 3.24 -6.65
N GLU A 15 8.67 3.83 -5.61
CA GLU A 15 9.23 4.99 -4.92
C GLU A 15 10.62 4.68 -4.37
N ASN A 16 11.57 5.60 -4.56
CA ASN A 16 12.97 5.47 -4.13
C ASN A 16 13.78 4.31 -4.75
N VAL A 17 13.30 3.69 -5.84
CA VAL A 17 14.06 2.69 -6.58
C VAL A 17 14.47 3.29 -7.93
N GLU A 18 15.78 3.36 -8.19
CA GLU A 18 16.31 3.76 -9.50
C GLU A 18 16.17 2.60 -10.50
N GLY A 19 15.63 2.89 -11.68
CA GLY A 19 15.45 1.93 -12.76
C GLY A 19 14.89 2.58 -14.03
N GLU A 20 14.92 1.87 -15.16
CA GLU A 20 14.23 2.30 -16.38
C GLU A 20 12.71 2.27 -16.12
N ARG A 21 12.18 3.42 -15.75
CA ARG A 21 10.74 3.64 -15.64
C ARG A 21 10.20 3.88 -17.03
N GLY A 22 9.43 2.95 -17.57
CA GLY A 22 8.65 3.22 -18.78
C GLY A 22 7.81 4.49 -18.58
N GLY A 23 7.61 5.30 -19.63
CA GLY A 23 6.76 6.48 -19.52
C GLY A 23 5.32 6.10 -19.13
N TYR A 24 4.63 6.93 -18.35
CA TYR A 24 3.27 6.67 -17.88
C TYR A 24 2.30 6.30 -19.04
N ALA A 25 2.48 6.89 -20.19
CA ALA A 25 1.62 6.63 -21.34
C ALA A 25 1.67 5.17 -21.77
N ARG A 26 2.88 4.59 -21.86
CA ARG A 26 3.09 3.17 -22.16
C ARG A 26 2.44 2.28 -21.10
N VAL A 27 2.65 2.56 -19.82
CA VAL A 27 2.08 1.78 -18.72
C VAL A 27 0.55 1.78 -18.80
N LEU A 28 -0.06 2.94 -19.05
CA LEU A 28 -1.52 3.04 -19.20
C LEU A 28 -2.03 2.34 -20.48
N ASP A 29 -1.28 2.36 -21.58
CA ASP A 29 -1.62 1.64 -22.82
C ASP A 29 -1.62 0.12 -22.55
N GLU A 30 -0.58 -0.40 -21.91
CA GLU A 30 -0.45 -1.82 -21.57
C GLU A 30 -1.54 -2.25 -20.55
N MET A 31 -1.91 -1.40 -19.57
CA MET A 31 -3.06 -1.66 -18.68
C MET A 31 -4.38 -1.78 -19.46
N GLN A 32 -4.60 -0.89 -20.43
CA GLN A 32 -5.79 -0.94 -21.28
C GLN A 32 -5.81 -2.22 -22.13
N GLU A 33 -4.69 -2.56 -22.78
CA GLU A 33 -4.54 -3.77 -23.61
C GLU A 33 -4.76 -5.06 -22.78
N ALA A 34 -4.29 -5.08 -21.53
CA ALA A 34 -4.52 -6.18 -20.61
C ALA A 34 -5.96 -6.28 -20.08
N GLY A 35 -6.82 -5.30 -20.37
CA GLY A 35 -8.23 -5.29 -19.98
C GLY A 35 -8.51 -4.83 -18.56
N TYR A 36 -7.59 -4.14 -17.90
CA TYR A 36 -7.83 -3.55 -16.60
C TYR A 36 -8.91 -2.45 -16.67
N ALA A 37 -9.74 -2.37 -15.63
CA ALA A 37 -10.79 -1.36 -15.53
C ALA A 37 -10.28 -0.01 -15.02
N GLY A 38 -9.07 0.03 -14.45
CA GLY A 38 -8.52 1.24 -13.85
C GLY A 38 -7.08 1.10 -13.41
N THR A 39 -6.58 2.17 -12.79
CA THR A 39 -5.22 2.27 -12.28
C THR A 39 -5.18 2.96 -10.91
N GLU A 40 -4.14 2.67 -10.14
CA GLU A 40 -3.68 3.60 -9.10
C GLU A 40 -2.75 4.64 -9.72
N LEU A 41 -2.55 5.77 -9.03
CA LEU A 41 -1.75 6.88 -9.54
C LEU A 41 -0.25 6.55 -9.67
N GLY A 42 0.25 5.65 -8.80
CA GLY A 42 1.69 5.44 -8.63
C GLY A 42 2.36 6.59 -7.87
N ASP A 43 3.67 6.68 -7.99
CA ASP A 43 4.46 7.73 -7.35
C ASP A 43 4.04 9.12 -7.85
N TRP A 44 4.04 10.10 -6.94
CA TRP A 44 3.73 11.48 -7.33
C TRP A 44 4.67 11.97 -8.44
N GLY A 45 4.09 12.44 -9.54
CA GLY A 45 4.82 12.93 -10.71
C GLY A 45 5.15 11.88 -11.76
N PHE A 46 4.86 10.60 -11.52
CA PHE A 46 4.94 9.59 -12.58
C PHE A 46 3.88 9.83 -13.67
N MET A 47 2.63 10.00 -13.28
CA MET A 47 1.56 10.46 -14.16
C MET A 47 1.45 11.99 -14.13
N PRO A 48 0.75 12.62 -15.09
CA PRO A 48 0.54 14.07 -15.10
C PRO A 48 -0.01 14.57 -13.77
N THR A 49 0.63 15.58 -13.19
CA THR A 49 0.17 16.21 -11.95
C THR A 49 -0.92 17.26 -12.18
N ASP A 50 -1.10 17.73 -13.41
CA ASP A 50 -2.26 18.55 -13.80
C ASP A 50 -3.51 17.64 -13.91
N PRO A 51 -4.57 17.89 -13.13
CA PRO A 51 -5.75 17.03 -13.11
C PRO A 51 -6.46 16.91 -14.45
N ARG A 52 -6.46 17.96 -15.27
CA ARG A 52 -7.11 17.94 -16.59
C ARG A 52 -6.32 17.09 -17.57
N ALA A 53 -4.99 17.17 -17.52
CA ALA A 53 -4.11 16.33 -18.35
C ALA A 53 -4.28 14.85 -17.95
N LEU A 54 -4.23 14.55 -16.65
CA LEU A 54 -4.43 13.19 -16.16
C LEU A 54 -5.79 12.62 -16.56
N ARG A 55 -6.86 13.39 -16.39
CA ARG A 55 -8.21 12.96 -16.80
C ARG A 55 -8.27 12.61 -18.28
N ARG A 56 -7.74 13.44 -19.17
CA ARG A 56 -7.68 13.14 -20.61
C ARG A 56 -6.94 11.84 -20.91
N GLU A 57 -5.80 11.60 -20.23
CA GLU A 57 -5.01 10.38 -20.42
C GLU A 57 -5.77 9.10 -19.99
N LEU A 58 -6.56 9.18 -18.92
CA LEU A 58 -7.36 8.08 -18.43
C LEU A 58 -8.62 7.86 -19.31
N GLU A 59 -9.35 8.93 -19.64
CA GLU A 59 -10.57 8.87 -20.45
C GLU A 59 -10.32 8.26 -21.83
N ARG A 60 -9.24 8.66 -22.51
CA ARG A 60 -8.90 8.11 -23.84
C ARG A 60 -8.66 6.60 -23.81
N ARG A 61 -8.28 6.04 -22.66
CA ARG A 61 -8.03 4.62 -22.45
C ARG A 61 -9.17 3.90 -21.73
N LYS A 62 -10.21 4.63 -21.35
CA LYS A 62 -11.34 4.12 -20.55
C LYS A 62 -10.90 3.52 -19.22
N LEU A 63 -9.82 4.01 -18.65
CA LEU A 63 -9.33 3.63 -17.33
C LEU A 63 -9.91 4.56 -16.27
N LYS A 64 -10.25 4.00 -15.10
CA LYS A 64 -10.64 4.76 -13.91
C LYS A 64 -9.45 4.97 -13.01
N LEU A 65 -9.37 6.13 -12.37
CA LEU A 65 -8.47 6.32 -11.23
C LEU A 65 -9.16 5.78 -9.98
N LEU A 66 -8.47 4.97 -9.19
CA LEU A 66 -9.06 4.31 -8.01
C LEU A 66 -8.44 4.75 -6.70
N ALA A 67 -7.13 4.83 -6.65
CA ALA A 67 -6.40 5.11 -5.43
C ALA A 67 -5.01 5.68 -5.73
N SER A 68 -4.32 6.08 -4.68
CA SER A 68 -2.89 6.37 -4.72
C SER A 68 -2.23 6.01 -3.40
N TRP A 69 -1.11 5.33 -3.50
CA TRP A 69 -0.15 5.19 -2.41
C TRP A 69 0.46 6.54 -2.05
N VAL A 70 0.60 6.81 -0.75
CA VAL A 70 1.37 7.92 -0.21
C VAL A 70 2.23 7.41 0.94
N THR A 71 3.54 7.52 0.79
CA THR A 71 4.47 7.19 1.88
C THR A 71 4.35 8.20 3.01
N VAL A 72 4.17 7.71 4.23
CA VAL A 72 4.06 8.51 5.45
C VAL A 72 5.00 7.98 6.54
N HIS A 73 5.57 8.90 7.30
CA HIS A 73 6.50 8.60 8.41
C HIS A 73 5.76 8.75 9.75
N LEU A 74 4.88 7.79 10.06
CA LEU A 74 4.00 7.88 11.23
C LEU A 74 4.73 7.75 12.56
N HIS A 75 5.90 7.12 12.57
CA HIS A 75 6.72 6.95 13.77
C HIS A 75 7.48 8.22 14.18
N ASP A 76 7.57 9.20 13.29
CA ASP A 76 8.23 10.49 13.54
C ASP A 76 7.21 11.64 13.58
N PRO A 77 6.81 12.11 14.78
CA PRO A 77 5.87 13.23 14.91
C PRO A 77 6.33 14.53 14.24
N ALA A 78 7.64 14.74 14.09
CA ALA A 78 8.17 15.94 13.43
C ALA A 78 7.86 15.95 11.92
N ARG A 79 7.65 14.78 11.32
CA ARG A 79 7.29 14.62 9.90
C ARG A 79 5.79 14.81 9.64
N LEU A 80 4.98 14.86 10.68
CA LEU A 80 3.51 14.91 10.50
C LEU A 80 3.02 16.07 9.62
N PRO A 81 3.56 17.31 9.71
CA PRO A 81 3.17 18.39 8.79
C PRO A 81 3.52 18.12 7.32
N ALA A 82 4.67 17.51 7.06
CA ALA A 82 5.07 17.12 5.70
C ALA A 82 4.20 15.98 5.18
N ASN A 83 3.96 14.94 5.98
CA ASN A 83 3.03 13.87 5.66
C ASN A 83 1.63 14.41 5.29
N GLU A 84 1.11 15.36 6.09
CA GLU A 84 -0.20 15.97 5.84
C GLU A 84 -0.23 16.74 4.52
N ALA A 85 0.84 17.47 4.18
CA ALA A 85 0.95 18.20 2.91
C ALA A 85 0.95 17.26 1.69
N ASP A 86 1.73 16.18 1.74
CA ASP A 86 1.84 15.20 0.67
C ASP A 86 0.54 14.42 0.48
N VAL A 87 -0.06 13.97 1.58
CA VAL A 87 -1.34 13.26 1.60
C VAL A 87 -2.44 14.15 1.02
N LEU A 88 -2.54 15.42 1.43
CA LEU A 88 -3.57 16.33 0.91
C LEU A 88 -3.36 16.70 -0.55
N ARG A 89 -2.11 16.90 -0.98
CA ARG A 89 -1.79 17.13 -2.39
C ARG A 89 -2.33 16.00 -3.27
N THR A 90 -2.05 14.76 -2.90
CA THR A 90 -2.50 13.56 -3.59
C THR A 90 -4.01 13.37 -3.50
N ALA A 91 -4.60 13.55 -2.32
CA ALA A 91 -6.04 13.42 -2.11
C ALA A 91 -6.84 14.42 -2.96
N ARG A 92 -6.38 15.66 -3.09
CA ARG A 92 -7.05 16.66 -3.94
C ARG A 92 -7.04 16.26 -5.42
N GLN A 93 -5.91 15.75 -5.92
CA GLN A 93 -5.84 15.25 -7.30
C GLN A 93 -6.77 14.04 -7.50
N LEU A 94 -6.78 13.09 -6.56
CA LEU A 94 -7.69 11.94 -6.59
C LEU A 94 -9.16 12.37 -6.62
N ALA A 95 -9.56 13.30 -5.76
CA ALA A 95 -10.93 13.80 -5.69
C ALA A 95 -11.35 14.51 -6.98
N GLU A 96 -10.44 15.32 -7.55
CA GLU A 96 -10.73 16.08 -8.77
C GLU A 96 -10.83 15.19 -9.99
N VAL A 97 -9.96 14.16 -10.12
CA VAL A 97 -9.90 13.31 -11.32
C VAL A 97 -10.84 12.12 -11.25
N GLY A 98 -10.84 11.39 -10.16
CA GLY A 98 -11.52 10.10 -10.05
C GLY A 98 -12.86 10.14 -9.31
N GLY A 99 -13.12 11.20 -8.53
CA GLY A 99 -14.38 11.36 -7.81
C GLY A 99 -14.40 10.76 -6.40
N PRO A 100 -15.61 10.66 -5.78
CA PRO A 100 -15.76 10.44 -4.34
C PRO A 100 -15.42 9.02 -3.85
N ASP A 101 -15.37 8.05 -4.76
CA ASP A 101 -15.11 6.65 -4.41
C ASP A 101 -13.62 6.32 -4.35
N ASN A 102 -12.76 7.27 -4.70
CA ASN A 102 -11.31 7.06 -4.68
C ASN A 102 -10.78 6.98 -3.25
N LEU A 103 -9.65 6.28 -3.10
CA LEU A 103 -9.03 6.01 -1.82
C LEU A 103 -7.61 6.58 -1.75
N VAL A 104 -7.26 7.14 -0.61
CA VAL A 104 -5.86 7.43 -0.27
C VAL A 104 -5.29 6.22 0.47
N VAL A 105 -4.20 5.64 -0.02
CA VAL A 105 -3.51 4.51 0.60
C VAL A 105 -2.31 5.04 1.36
N LEU A 106 -2.34 4.97 2.70
CA LEU A 106 -1.20 5.33 3.54
C LEU A 106 -0.27 4.13 3.66
N GLY A 107 0.96 4.27 3.18
CA GLY A 107 2.05 3.32 3.40
C GLY A 107 3.03 3.85 4.43
N ASN A 108 3.26 3.09 5.51
CA ASN A 108 4.20 3.52 6.54
C ASN A 108 5.63 3.18 6.14
N ASP A 109 6.30 4.15 5.57
CA ASP A 109 7.75 4.28 5.35
C ASP A 109 8.52 2.95 5.25
N PRO A 110 8.41 2.21 4.15
CA PRO A 110 9.03 0.89 4.04
C PRO A 110 10.56 0.98 3.98
N TYR A 111 11.21 0.01 4.62
CA TYR A 111 12.67 -0.22 4.60
C TYR A 111 13.52 0.86 5.27
N THR A 112 12.95 1.75 6.08
CA THR A 112 13.69 2.82 6.76
C THR A 112 14.15 2.43 8.16
N ASP A 113 13.48 1.51 8.82
CA ASP A 113 13.96 0.92 10.07
C ASP A 113 14.87 -0.27 9.80
N PRO A 114 16.15 -0.23 10.22
CA PRO A 114 17.12 -1.29 9.94
C PRO A 114 16.73 -2.65 10.55
N LEU A 115 16.16 -2.65 11.76
CA LEU A 115 15.75 -3.89 12.44
C LEU A 115 14.57 -4.52 11.71
N ARG A 116 13.52 -3.74 11.43
CA ARG A 116 12.32 -4.22 10.72
C ARG A 116 12.64 -4.70 9.32
N THR A 117 13.50 -3.96 8.61
CA THR A 117 13.96 -4.34 7.27
C THR A 117 14.74 -5.67 7.30
N LEU A 118 15.66 -5.84 8.26
CA LEU A 118 16.45 -7.07 8.40
C LEU A 118 15.61 -8.27 8.85
N ALA A 119 14.66 -8.04 9.76
CA ALA A 119 13.86 -9.09 10.36
C ALA A 119 12.58 -9.44 9.57
N ALA A 120 12.32 -8.82 8.44
CA ALA A 120 11.11 -9.04 7.66
C ALA A 120 10.80 -10.54 7.43
N GLY A 121 9.57 -10.95 7.68
CA GLY A 121 9.13 -12.35 7.66
C GLY A 121 9.58 -13.19 8.87
N ARG A 122 10.28 -12.56 9.84
CA ARG A 122 10.81 -13.20 11.06
C ARG A 122 10.65 -12.28 12.28
N ILE A 123 9.61 -11.46 12.28
CA ILE A 123 9.36 -10.49 13.35
C ILE A 123 9.11 -11.22 14.67
N LEU A 124 9.84 -10.82 15.71
CA LEU A 124 9.68 -11.31 17.08
C LEU A 124 8.97 -10.24 17.94
N PRO A 125 8.40 -10.62 19.08
CA PRO A 125 7.69 -9.68 19.97
C PRO A 125 8.54 -8.48 20.44
N ASP A 126 9.83 -8.68 20.65
CA ASP A 126 10.80 -7.64 21.04
C ASP A 126 11.23 -6.72 19.89
N HIS A 127 10.87 -7.06 18.64
CA HIS A 127 11.03 -6.18 17.48
C HIS A 127 9.86 -5.19 17.33
N GLY A 128 8.81 -5.31 18.14
CA GLY A 128 7.60 -4.52 18.06
C GLY A 128 7.73 -3.10 18.64
N MET A 129 6.73 -2.28 18.36
CA MET A 129 6.62 -0.94 18.94
C MET A 129 6.23 -0.98 20.41
N SER A 130 6.77 -0.06 21.21
CA SER A 130 6.28 0.25 22.55
C SER A 130 4.87 0.84 22.51
N GLU A 131 4.17 0.86 23.64
CA GLU A 131 2.84 1.46 23.77
C GLU A 131 2.80 2.94 23.36
N ALA A 132 3.86 3.69 23.64
CA ALA A 132 3.96 5.09 23.23
C ALA A 132 4.11 5.24 21.71
N GLN A 133 4.92 4.40 21.07
CA GLN A 133 5.08 4.39 19.61
C GLN A 133 3.80 3.96 18.91
N TRP A 134 3.08 2.94 19.44
CA TRP A 134 1.77 2.56 18.91
C TRP A 134 0.78 3.72 18.91
N ARG A 135 0.68 4.46 20.02
CA ARG A 135 -0.16 5.67 20.09
C ARG A 135 0.26 6.71 19.06
N THR A 136 1.55 7.01 18.96
CA THR A 136 2.07 7.97 17.98
C THR A 136 1.65 7.60 16.55
N VAL A 137 1.86 6.35 16.15
CA VAL A 137 1.56 5.85 14.80
C VAL A 137 0.06 5.89 14.53
N THR A 138 -0.76 5.40 15.45
CA THR A 138 -2.22 5.32 15.25
C THR A 138 -2.90 6.69 15.33
N ASP A 139 -2.45 7.58 16.21
CA ASP A 139 -2.96 8.96 16.28
C ASP A 139 -2.60 9.75 15.03
N GLY A 140 -1.37 9.57 14.51
CA GLY A 140 -0.92 10.14 13.25
C GLY A 140 -1.78 9.68 12.06
N ALA A 141 -2.00 8.37 11.95
CA ALA A 141 -2.84 7.79 10.89
C ALA A 141 -4.29 8.29 10.96
N ASN A 142 -4.89 8.29 12.16
CA ASN A 142 -6.24 8.81 12.39
C ASN A 142 -6.35 10.30 12.01
N ARG A 143 -5.34 11.10 12.39
CA ARG A 143 -5.31 12.53 12.05
C ARG A 143 -5.29 12.72 10.54
N LEU A 144 -4.39 12.05 9.82
CA LEU A 144 -4.31 12.15 8.36
C LEU A 144 -5.62 11.75 7.69
N ALA A 145 -6.22 10.62 8.11
CA ALA A 145 -7.49 10.15 7.57
C ALA A 145 -8.64 11.14 7.78
N ARG A 146 -8.77 11.71 8.99
CA ARG A 146 -9.77 12.76 9.27
C ARG A 146 -9.53 14.03 8.44
N THR A 147 -8.27 14.41 8.24
CA THR A 147 -7.93 15.56 7.42
C THR A 147 -8.30 15.32 5.95
N VAL A 148 -7.98 14.15 5.38
CA VAL A 148 -8.40 13.77 4.02
C VAL A 148 -9.92 13.83 3.88
N LYS A 149 -10.65 13.18 4.79
CA LYS A 149 -12.12 13.17 4.76
C LYS A 149 -12.74 14.58 4.83
N ARG A 150 -12.20 15.43 5.70
CA ARG A 150 -12.67 16.80 5.86
C ARG A 150 -12.40 17.67 4.62
N GLU A 151 -11.21 17.56 4.04
CA GLU A 151 -10.78 18.45 2.95
C GLU A 151 -11.25 18.00 1.56
N THR A 152 -11.47 16.70 1.37
CA THR A 152 -11.74 16.12 0.03
C THR A 152 -12.98 15.23 -0.02
N GLY A 153 -13.52 14.80 1.11
CA GLY A 153 -14.58 13.81 1.18
C GLY A 153 -14.12 12.36 0.96
N LEU A 154 -12.85 12.14 0.55
CA LEU A 154 -12.33 10.80 0.27
C LEU A 154 -12.15 9.98 1.53
N ARG A 155 -12.15 8.67 1.37
CA ARG A 155 -11.76 7.71 2.40
C ARG A 155 -10.27 7.41 2.34
N THR A 156 -9.72 7.00 3.48
CA THR A 156 -8.31 6.62 3.62
C THR A 156 -8.21 5.17 4.06
N VAL A 157 -7.25 4.44 3.51
CA VAL A 157 -6.90 3.09 3.95
C VAL A 157 -5.43 3.04 4.33
N PHE A 158 -5.11 2.21 5.32
CA PHE A 158 -3.73 1.91 5.70
C PHE A 158 -3.29 0.61 5.06
N HIS A 159 -2.10 0.60 4.49
CA HIS A 159 -1.48 -0.59 3.90
C HIS A 159 -0.42 -1.15 4.85
N HIS A 160 -0.65 -2.36 5.35
CA HIS A 160 0.38 -3.13 6.08
C HIS A 160 1.43 -3.64 5.09
N HIS A 161 2.70 -3.67 5.50
CA HIS A 161 3.78 -3.95 4.56
C HIS A 161 4.97 -4.62 5.25
N ILE A 162 5.63 -5.56 4.57
CA ILE A 162 6.87 -6.18 5.07
C ILE A 162 7.98 -5.14 5.26
N GLY A 163 8.81 -5.35 6.27
CA GLY A 163 9.90 -4.43 6.60
C GLY A 163 9.45 -3.10 7.18
N THR A 164 8.19 -3.02 7.67
CA THR A 164 7.63 -1.85 8.35
C THR A 164 7.20 -2.19 9.77
N TRP A 165 6.70 -1.20 10.51
CA TRP A 165 6.20 -1.36 11.88
C TRP A 165 4.85 -2.07 12.00
N VAL A 166 4.14 -2.27 10.89
CA VAL A 166 2.89 -3.04 10.83
C VAL A 166 3.03 -4.07 9.71
N GLU A 167 3.58 -5.23 10.06
CA GLU A 167 3.87 -6.32 9.14
C GLU A 167 3.07 -7.58 9.47
N THR A 168 3.06 -8.01 10.75
CA THR A 168 2.45 -9.28 11.15
C THR A 168 0.93 -9.19 11.27
N PRO A 169 0.22 -10.34 11.25
CA PRO A 169 -1.22 -10.39 11.51
C PRO A 169 -1.62 -9.75 12.85
N GLU A 170 -0.81 -9.93 13.89
CA GLU A 170 -1.04 -9.38 15.22
C GLU A 170 -0.88 -7.87 15.24
N GLU A 171 0.17 -7.35 14.56
CA GLU A 171 0.40 -5.92 14.41
C GLU A 171 -0.72 -5.27 13.59
N THR A 172 -1.16 -5.91 12.50
CA THR A 172 -2.30 -5.45 11.69
C THR A 172 -3.57 -5.38 12.52
N ALA A 173 -3.88 -6.44 13.27
CA ALA A 173 -5.05 -6.46 14.15
C ALA A 173 -4.97 -5.38 15.23
N ARG A 174 -3.81 -5.18 15.83
CA ARG A 174 -3.57 -4.14 16.84
C ARG A 174 -3.75 -2.74 16.27
N PHE A 175 -3.16 -2.47 15.10
CA PHE A 175 -3.31 -1.20 14.40
C PHE A 175 -4.79 -0.88 14.17
N LEU A 176 -5.56 -1.83 13.65
CA LEU A 176 -6.98 -1.66 13.40
C LEU A 176 -7.78 -1.44 14.69
N ALA A 177 -7.43 -2.11 15.78
CA ALA A 177 -8.09 -1.93 17.08
C ALA A 177 -7.82 -0.55 17.69
N MET A 178 -6.71 0.10 17.35
CA MET A 178 -6.32 1.41 17.86
C MET A 178 -6.68 2.58 16.91
N THR A 179 -7.28 2.28 15.74
CA THR A 179 -7.66 3.30 14.76
C THR A 179 -9.17 3.41 14.60
N ASP A 180 -9.61 4.61 14.22
CA ASP A 180 -11.02 4.96 14.07
C ASP A 180 -11.62 4.28 12.81
N PRO A 181 -12.58 3.34 12.97
CA PRO A 181 -13.18 2.61 11.87
C PRO A 181 -14.04 3.47 10.93
N GLU A 182 -14.45 4.68 11.37
CA GLU A 182 -15.28 5.57 10.56
C GLU A 182 -14.48 6.38 9.52
N VAL A 183 -13.16 6.45 9.69
CA VAL A 183 -12.31 7.29 8.84
C VAL A 183 -11.14 6.55 8.19
N LEU A 184 -10.71 5.41 8.77
CA LEU A 184 -9.54 4.67 8.32
C LEU A 184 -9.87 3.18 8.14
N GLY A 185 -9.80 2.71 6.90
CA GLY A 185 -9.92 1.30 6.56
C GLY A 185 -8.57 0.62 6.40
N LEU A 186 -8.61 -0.61 5.92
CA LEU A 186 -7.46 -1.43 5.57
C LEU A 186 -7.37 -1.59 4.05
N CYS A 187 -6.20 -1.32 3.50
CA CYS A 187 -5.78 -1.88 2.22
C CYS A 187 -5.12 -3.23 2.52
N PHE A 188 -5.85 -4.31 2.31
CA PHE A 188 -5.37 -5.65 2.61
C PHE A 188 -4.53 -6.18 1.45
N ASP A 189 -3.25 -6.42 1.69
CA ASP A 189 -2.34 -7.02 0.70
C ASP A 189 -2.10 -8.49 1.01
N THR A 190 -2.52 -9.37 0.13
CA THR A 190 -2.49 -10.82 0.32
C THR A 190 -1.06 -11.37 0.44
N GLY A 191 -0.13 -10.89 -0.38
CA GLY A 191 1.26 -11.37 -0.36
C GLY A 191 2.05 -10.85 0.84
N HIS A 192 1.90 -9.58 1.19
CA HIS A 192 2.52 -9.03 2.41
C HIS A 192 2.00 -9.73 3.67
N TYR A 193 0.70 -10.04 3.71
CA TYR A 193 0.11 -10.76 4.83
C TYR A 193 0.66 -12.19 4.96
N SER A 194 0.81 -12.90 3.82
CA SER A 194 1.40 -14.25 3.78
C SER A 194 2.86 -14.25 4.22
N PHE A 195 3.66 -13.32 3.70
CA PHE A 195 5.07 -13.23 4.08
C PHE A 195 5.24 -12.83 5.55
N GLY A 196 4.37 -11.99 6.10
CA GLY A 196 4.30 -11.63 7.52
C GLY A 196 3.85 -12.77 8.44
N GLY A 197 3.54 -13.94 7.89
CA GLY A 197 3.18 -15.16 8.63
C GLY A 197 1.67 -15.41 8.77
N GLY A 198 0.84 -14.63 8.08
CA GLY A 198 -0.62 -14.78 8.11
C GLY A 198 -1.16 -15.72 7.04
N ASN A 199 -2.39 -16.17 7.24
CA ASN A 199 -3.21 -16.81 6.21
C ASN A 199 -4.15 -15.74 5.61
N PRO A 200 -4.05 -15.40 4.30
CA PRO A 200 -4.85 -14.32 3.70
C PRO A 200 -6.36 -14.55 3.79
N VAL A 201 -6.81 -15.80 3.61
CA VAL A 201 -8.25 -16.15 3.69
C VAL A 201 -8.80 -15.88 5.09
N GLU A 202 -8.05 -16.26 6.13
CA GLU A 202 -8.41 -15.96 7.52
C GLU A 202 -8.32 -14.46 7.82
N GLY A 203 -7.31 -13.78 7.27
CA GLY A 203 -7.13 -12.35 7.37
C GLY A 203 -8.32 -11.56 6.80
N VAL A 204 -8.78 -11.94 5.60
CA VAL A 204 -9.98 -11.35 4.99
C VAL A 204 -11.21 -11.57 5.86
N ARG A 205 -11.44 -12.78 6.35
CA ARG A 205 -12.57 -13.08 7.24
C ARG A 205 -12.52 -12.28 8.54
N ARG A 206 -11.33 -12.17 9.13
CA ARG A 206 -11.12 -11.46 10.41
C ARG A 206 -11.32 -9.96 10.30
N HIS A 207 -10.94 -9.36 9.16
CA HIS A 207 -10.90 -7.91 8.98
C HIS A 207 -11.92 -7.39 7.97
N ALA A 208 -12.90 -8.22 7.56
CA ALA A 208 -13.87 -7.90 6.50
C ALA A 208 -14.51 -6.51 6.65
N ASP A 209 -14.91 -6.12 7.85
CA ASP A 209 -15.58 -4.84 8.12
C ASP A 209 -14.64 -3.62 7.96
N ARG A 210 -13.33 -3.84 7.95
CA ARG A 210 -12.30 -2.81 7.85
C ARG A 210 -11.62 -2.79 6.49
N ILE A 211 -11.76 -3.85 5.66
CA ILE A 211 -11.16 -3.92 4.33
C ILE A 211 -11.97 -3.08 3.36
N TRP A 212 -11.40 -1.98 2.89
CA TRP A 212 -12.01 -1.11 1.89
C TRP A 212 -11.28 -1.14 0.55
N HIS A 213 -10.06 -1.69 0.53
CA HIS A 213 -9.25 -1.90 -0.66
C HIS A 213 -8.44 -3.20 -0.53
N VAL A 214 -8.12 -3.82 -1.66
CA VAL A 214 -7.33 -5.05 -1.68
C VAL A 214 -6.22 -4.94 -2.71
N HIS A 215 -5.00 -5.27 -2.32
CA HIS A 215 -3.91 -5.55 -3.24
C HIS A 215 -3.77 -7.07 -3.37
N PHE A 216 -4.06 -7.59 -4.55
CA PHE A 216 -3.77 -8.97 -4.88
C PHE A 216 -2.29 -9.12 -5.20
N LYS A 217 -1.59 -9.87 -4.39
CA LYS A 217 -0.18 -10.19 -4.53
C LYS A 217 0.02 -11.65 -4.16
N ASP A 218 0.67 -12.41 -5.02
CA ASP A 218 0.98 -13.81 -4.72
C ASP A 218 2.34 -13.95 -4.04
N HIS A 219 2.55 -15.07 -3.37
CA HIS A 219 3.66 -15.30 -2.48
C HIS A 219 4.28 -16.66 -2.77
N ASP A 220 5.57 -16.69 -3.13
CA ASP A 220 6.30 -17.94 -3.33
C ASP A 220 6.80 -18.51 -1.99
N PRO A 221 6.21 -19.59 -1.48
CA PRO A 221 6.57 -20.18 -0.18
C PRO A 221 7.99 -20.75 -0.16
N LYS A 222 8.55 -21.15 -1.31
CA LYS A 222 9.91 -21.69 -1.40
C LYS A 222 10.94 -20.57 -1.25
N VAL A 223 10.71 -19.45 -1.93
CA VAL A 223 11.54 -18.24 -1.79
C VAL A 223 11.44 -17.68 -0.38
N ALA A 224 10.24 -17.62 0.20
CA ALA A 224 10.02 -17.19 1.57
C ALA A 224 10.74 -18.07 2.60
N ALA A 225 10.66 -19.39 2.44
CA ALA A 225 11.39 -20.35 3.29
C ALA A 225 12.91 -20.16 3.19
N ARG A 226 13.40 -19.90 1.98
CA ARG A 226 14.83 -19.61 1.75
C ARG A 226 15.22 -18.27 2.39
N SER A 227 14.41 -17.23 2.23
CA SER A 227 14.61 -15.93 2.86
C SER A 227 14.78 -16.07 4.38
N ARG A 228 13.85 -16.81 5.02
CA ARG A 228 13.90 -17.06 6.47
C ARG A 228 15.15 -17.83 6.90
N ARG A 229 15.49 -18.89 6.18
CA ARG A 229 16.67 -19.73 6.48
C ARG A 229 17.98 -18.99 6.31
N ASP A 230 18.12 -18.23 5.23
CA ASP A 230 19.35 -17.58 4.83
C ASP A 230 19.49 -16.15 5.42
N GLY A 231 18.52 -15.71 6.22
CA GLY A 231 18.52 -14.42 6.90
C GLY A 231 18.45 -13.21 5.96
N TRP A 232 17.73 -13.32 4.82
CA TRP A 232 17.59 -12.21 3.90
C TRP A 232 16.76 -11.08 4.53
N ASN A 233 17.09 -9.85 4.17
CA ASN A 233 16.28 -8.69 4.51
C ASN A 233 15.08 -8.56 3.55
N ALA A 234 14.17 -7.61 3.82
CA ALA A 234 12.99 -7.37 3.01
C ALA A 234 13.31 -7.14 1.53
N VAL A 235 14.27 -6.24 1.24
CA VAL A 235 14.65 -5.86 -0.13
C VAL A 235 15.17 -7.06 -0.90
N LYS A 236 16.11 -7.79 -0.32
CA LYS A 236 16.67 -8.99 -0.94
C LYS A 236 15.60 -10.06 -1.17
N SER A 237 14.65 -10.22 -0.27
CA SER A 237 13.56 -11.19 -0.44
C SER A 237 12.69 -10.85 -1.65
N ILE A 238 12.39 -9.56 -1.84
CA ILE A 238 11.64 -9.07 -3.01
C ILE A 238 12.44 -9.27 -4.30
N GLU A 239 13.71 -8.89 -4.31
CA GLU A 239 14.61 -9.07 -5.46
C GLU A 239 14.74 -10.53 -5.89
N GLN A 240 14.61 -11.46 -4.94
CA GLN A 240 14.67 -12.90 -5.20
C GLN A 240 13.31 -13.51 -5.56
N GLY A 241 12.28 -12.68 -5.75
CA GLY A 241 10.98 -13.10 -6.25
C GLY A 241 10.06 -13.71 -5.18
N VAL A 242 10.14 -13.26 -3.92
CA VAL A 242 9.21 -13.72 -2.88
C VAL A 242 7.75 -13.37 -3.21
N PHE A 243 7.55 -12.30 -3.98
CA PHE A 243 6.27 -12.00 -4.62
C PHE A 243 6.36 -12.40 -6.09
N CYS A 244 5.40 -13.19 -6.54
CA CYS A 244 5.36 -13.78 -7.88
C CYS A 244 4.06 -13.40 -8.59
N GLU A 245 3.93 -13.81 -9.85
CA GLU A 245 2.71 -13.63 -10.62
C GLU A 245 1.55 -14.40 -9.97
N LEU A 246 0.35 -13.82 -10.04
CA LEU A 246 -0.85 -14.41 -9.46
C LEU A 246 -1.12 -15.81 -10.01
N GLY A 247 -1.26 -16.78 -9.12
CA GLY A 247 -1.47 -18.19 -9.42
C GLY A 247 -0.20 -19.03 -9.47
N ASN A 248 0.99 -18.43 -9.31
CA ASN A 248 2.27 -19.13 -9.24
C ASN A 248 2.77 -19.37 -7.80
N GLY A 249 2.13 -18.73 -6.83
CA GLY A 249 2.44 -18.86 -5.40
C GLY A 249 1.47 -19.76 -4.65
N ASP A 250 1.28 -19.47 -3.36
CA ASP A 250 0.43 -20.25 -2.46
C ASP A 250 -0.77 -19.47 -1.88
N VAL A 251 -1.03 -18.26 -2.37
CA VAL A 251 -2.21 -17.52 -1.98
C VAL A 251 -3.45 -18.12 -2.61
N ASP A 252 -4.43 -18.51 -1.79
CA ASP A 252 -5.74 -18.99 -2.24
C ASP A 252 -6.65 -17.76 -2.51
N PHE A 253 -6.82 -17.42 -3.79
CA PHE A 253 -7.57 -16.24 -4.26
C PHE A 253 -9.06 -16.49 -4.43
#